data_7f6317d188bd728bb4364acf5aefb7c7
#
_entry.id   7f6317d188bd728bb4364acf5aefb7c7
#
_cell.length_a   1.000
_cell.length_b   1.000
_cell.length_c   1.000
_cell.angle_alpha   90.00
_cell.angle_beta   90.00
_cell.angle_gamma   90.00
#
_symmetry.space_group_name_H-M   'P 1'
#
loop_
_entity.id
_entity.type
_entity.pdbx_description
1 polymer ?
#
loop_
_entity_poly.entity_id
_entity_poly.type
_entity_poly.pdbx_seq_one_letter_code
_entity_poly.pdbx_strand_id
1 'polypeptide(L)'
;EIAQKVAKEAGAIHKVLFVNELEQAEIRFNPKDRCYLCKKALFGKLKAYAEEKRVSCILEGTNEDDLHVYRPGLKAVKEMGVLSPLAMHGFTKEEVRRLAEELGVSVAKRPSTPCLATRLPYGAEIRPEILEKIAKAEEYLKKEGFPVVRLRLHGEIARVEIPKEHFGRFLKMQETLVPKLKAMGFRYLTL
;
A
#
# COMPACT_ATOMS: atom_id res chain seq x y z
N GLU A 1 13.61 1.47 5.14
CA GLU A 1 14.77 1.50 4.22
C GLU A 1 14.49 2.33 2.96
N ILE A 2 13.48 1.99 2.12
CA ILE A 2 13.23 2.70 0.84
C ILE A 2 12.90 4.18 1.04
N ALA A 3 11.97 4.51 1.94
CA ALA A 3 11.61 5.90 2.23
C ALA A 3 12.81 6.71 2.74
N GLN A 4 13.65 6.10 3.57
CA GLN A 4 14.89 6.73 4.06
C GLN A 4 15.89 6.99 2.92
N LYS A 5 16.02 6.05 1.99
CA LYS A 5 16.86 6.21 0.80
C LYS A 5 16.38 7.37 -0.06
N VAL A 6 15.08 7.41 -0.38
CA VAL A 6 14.47 8.48 -1.19
C VAL A 6 14.61 9.84 -0.50
N ALA A 7 14.38 9.92 0.81
CA ALA A 7 14.58 11.17 1.55
C ALA A 7 16.02 11.67 1.46
N LYS A 8 16.99 10.76 1.55
CA LYS A 8 18.42 11.11 1.37
C LYS A 8 18.71 11.59 -0.05
N GLU A 9 18.16 10.94 -1.07
CA GLU A 9 18.28 11.37 -2.48
C GLU A 9 17.72 12.77 -2.69
N ALA A 10 16.59 13.08 -2.04
CA ALA A 10 15.93 14.38 -2.10
C ALA A 10 16.53 15.45 -1.16
N GLY A 11 17.57 15.14 -0.38
CA GLY A 11 18.12 16.05 0.62
C GLY A 11 17.15 16.37 1.78
N ALA A 12 16.15 15.54 2.01
CA ALA A 12 15.11 15.75 3.01
C ALA A 12 15.40 15.03 4.34
N ILE A 13 14.94 15.61 5.44
CA ILE A 13 15.01 14.97 6.76
C ILE A 13 13.98 13.86 6.84
N HIS A 14 14.41 12.64 7.12
CA HIS A 14 13.53 11.48 7.31
C HIS A 14 13.24 11.27 8.80
N LYS A 15 11.95 11.23 9.14
CA LYS A 15 11.47 10.90 10.49
C LYS A 15 10.49 9.73 10.42
N VAL A 16 10.65 8.74 11.29
CA VAL A 16 9.70 7.63 11.45
C VAL A 16 8.80 7.93 12.64
N LEU A 17 7.50 7.95 12.40
CA LEU A 17 6.47 7.99 13.44
C LEU A 17 5.80 6.62 13.50
N PHE A 18 5.69 6.08 14.71
CA PHE A 18 4.98 4.82 14.92
C PHE A 18 3.49 5.09 15.16
N VAL A 19 2.67 4.46 14.31
CA VAL A 19 1.20 4.52 14.42
C VAL A 19 0.67 3.10 14.40
N ASN A 20 0.01 2.67 15.48
CA ASN A 20 -0.70 1.41 15.50
C ASN A 20 -2.15 1.63 15.04
N GLU A 21 -2.42 1.42 13.77
CA GLU A 21 -3.74 1.61 13.17
C GLU A 21 -4.77 0.60 13.68
N LEU A 22 -4.33 -0.58 14.12
CA LEU A 22 -5.20 -1.65 14.60
C LEU A 22 -5.72 -1.44 16.03
N GLU A 23 -5.20 -0.44 16.76
CA GLU A 23 -5.77 -0.02 18.04
C GLU A 23 -7.15 0.65 17.88
N GLN A 24 -7.50 1.07 16.65
CA GLN A 24 -8.81 1.65 16.38
C GLN A 24 -9.83 0.54 16.13
N ALA A 25 -10.78 0.39 17.05
CA ALA A 25 -11.82 -0.64 16.97
C ALA A 25 -12.60 -0.59 15.64
N GLU A 26 -12.83 0.60 15.10
CA GLU A 26 -13.55 0.82 13.85
C GLU A 26 -12.84 0.22 12.63
N ILE A 27 -11.51 0.12 12.66
CA ILE A 27 -10.72 -0.42 11.54
C ILE A 27 -10.66 -1.95 11.58
N ARG A 28 -10.81 -2.55 12.75
CA ARG A 28 -10.58 -3.97 13.01
C ARG A 28 -11.28 -4.90 12.04
N PHE A 29 -12.51 -4.60 11.66
CA PHE A 29 -13.31 -5.42 10.75
C PHE A 29 -13.31 -4.92 9.30
N ASN A 30 -12.23 -4.27 8.87
CA ASN A 30 -12.02 -3.88 7.48
C ASN A 30 -13.25 -3.19 6.83
N PRO A 31 -13.79 -2.11 7.42
CA PRO A 31 -14.96 -1.44 6.87
C PRO A 31 -14.66 -0.80 5.50
N LYS A 32 -15.70 -0.47 4.73
CA LYS A 32 -15.57 0.15 3.41
C LYS A 32 -14.82 1.48 3.45
N ASP A 33 -15.01 2.24 4.52
CA ASP A 33 -14.36 3.53 4.77
C ASP A 33 -13.05 3.42 5.57
N ARG A 34 -12.51 2.20 5.77
CA ARG A 34 -11.25 1.98 6.49
C ARG A 34 -10.16 2.97 6.10
N CYS A 35 -9.98 3.23 4.79
CA CYS A 35 -8.93 4.14 4.32
C CYS A 35 -9.14 5.58 4.80
N TYR A 36 -10.38 6.01 4.98
CA TYR A 36 -10.71 7.31 5.58
C TYR A 36 -10.33 7.32 7.06
N LEU A 37 -10.76 6.33 7.82
CA LEU A 37 -10.48 6.23 9.26
C LEU A 37 -8.98 6.16 9.54
N CYS A 38 -8.26 5.30 8.81
CA CYS A 38 -6.81 5.14 8.91
C CYS A 38 -6.07 6.46 8.60
N LYS A 39 -6.39 7.13 7.47
CA LYS A 39 -5.77 8.40 7.11
C LYS A 39 -6.10 9.50 8.13
N LYS A 40 -7.33 9.56 8.65
CA LYS A 40 -7.72 10.54 9.66
C LYS A 40 -6.87 10.42 10.93
N ALA A 41 -6.67 9.21 11.42
CA ALA A 41 -5.83 8.95 12.57
C ALA A 41 -4.35 9.28 12.30
N LEU A 42 -3.82 8.86 11.15
CA LEU A 42 -2.45 9.16 10.74
C LEU A 42 -2.22 10.67 10.66
N PHE A 43 -3.07 11.40 9.97
CA PHE A 43 -2.95 12.85 9.84
C PHE A 43 -3.17 13.58 11.18
N GLY A 44 -3.99 13.04 12.08
CA GLY A 44 -4.09 13.56 13.44
C GLY A 44 -2.75 13.54 14.18
N LYS A 45 -2.04 12.41 14.14
CA LYS A 45 -0.69 12.29 14.72
C LYS A 45 0.33 13.16 13.99
N LEU A 46 0.25 13.26 12.66
CA LEU A 46 1.15 14.13 11.90
C LEU A 46 0.91 15.61 12.20
N LYS A 47 -0.33 16.05 12.41
CA LYS A 47 -0.64 17.43 12.79
C LYS A 47 -0.08 17.76 14.16
N ALA A 48 -0.29 16.91 15.15
CA ALA A 48 0.29 17.12 16.48
C ALA A 48 1.82 17.21 16.42
N TYR A 49 2.46 16.37 15.61
CA TYR A 49 3.90 16.44 15.40
C TYR A 49 4.33 17.71 14.66
N ALA A 50 3.58 18.15 13.64
CA ALA A 50 3.85 19.39 12.91
C ALA A 50 3.73 20.63 13.83
N GLU A 51 2.73 20.67 14.69
CA GLU A 51 2.54 21.71 15.71
C GLU A 51 3.73 21.77 16.69
N GLU A 52 4.13 20.60 17.22
CA GLU A 52 5.33 20.50 18.09
C GLU A 52 6.59 21.07 17.42
N LYS A 53 6.75 20.78 16.12
CA LYS A 53 7.90 21.21 15.32
C LYS A 53 7.71 22.58 14.65
N ARG A 54 6.59 23.26 14.90
CA ARG A 54 6.24 24.54 14.27
C ARG A 54 6.29 24.51 12.74
N VAL A 55 5.85 23.37 12.16
CA VAL A 55 5.71 23.19 10.72
C VAL A 55 4.33 23.70 10.29
N SER A 56 4.28 24.59 9.32
CA SER A 56 3.08 25.34 8.93
C SER A 56 2.10 24.52 8.05
N CYS A 57 2.57 23.51 7.32
CA CYS A 57 1.71 22.72 6.43
C CYS A 57 2.16 21.27 6.32
N ILE A 58 1.20 20.41 5.99
CA ILE A 58 1.43 19.00 5.67
C ILE A 58 1.07 18.78 4.22
N LEU A 59 1.97 18.15 3.48
CA LEU A 59 1.77 17.80 2.07
C LEU A 59 1.66 16.27 1.94
N GLU A 60 0.88 15.81 0.95
CA GLU A 60 0.80 14.39 0.61
C GLU A 60 0.81 14.20 -0.92
N GLY A 61 1.00 12.96 -1.39
CA GLY A 61 1.32 12.66 -2.78
C GLY A 61 0.11 12.22 -3.65
N THR A 62 -1.12 12.65 -3.34
CA THR A 62 -2.26 12.43 -4.25
C THR A 62 -2.02 13.16 -5.56
N ASN A 63 -2.22 12.46 -6.68
CA ASN A 63 -2.09 13.01 -8.04
C ASN A 63 -3.47 13.15 -8.70
N GLU A 64 -3.52 13.70 -9.92
CA GLU A 64 -4.76 13.97 -10.64
C GLU A 64 -5.58 12.69 -10.86
N ASP A 65 -4.97 11.57 -11.28
CA ASP A 65 -5.69 10.32 -11.53
C ASP A 65 -6.41 9.78 -10.28
N ASP A 66 -5.87 10.08 -9.10
CA ASP A 66 -6.43 9.66 -7.83
C ASP A 66 -7.77 10.34 -7.51
N LEU A 67 -8.04 11.51 -8.10
CA LEU A 67 -9.30 12.25 -7.92
C LEU A 67 -10.46 11.61 -8.68
N HIS A 68 -10.18 10.84 -9.73
CA HIS A 68 -11.17 10.24 -10.63
C HIS A 68 -11.53 8.79 -10.27
N VAL A 69 -10.99 8.27 -9.18
CA VAL A 69 -11.26 6.89 -8.70
C VAL A 69 -11.77 6.90 -7.26
N TYR A 70 -12.49 5.84 -6.89
CA TYR A 70 -13.00 5.69 -5.53
C TYR A 70 -11.85 5.60 -4.52
N ARG A 71 -11.63 6.68 -3.79
CA ARG A 71 -10.60 6.80 -2.73
C ARG A 71 -11.16 7.46 -1.48
N PRO A 72 -11.79 6.71 -0.58
CA PRO A 72 -12.40 7.27 0.64
C PRO A 72 -11.40 8.03 1.52
N GLY A 73 -10.10 7.70 1.44
CA GLY A 73 -9.05 8.44 2.13
C GLY A 73 -8.89 9.90 1.73
N LEU A 74 -9.35 10.32 0.55
CA LEU A 74 -9.28 11.74 0.12
C LEU A 74 -10.17 12.65 0.97
N LYS A 75 -11.27 12.10 1.52
CA LYS A 75 -12.12 12.82 2.47
C LYS A 75 -11.32 13.25 3.70
N ALA A 76 -10.48 12.34 4.25
CA ALA A 76 -9.63 12.67 5.40
C ALA A 76 -8.58 13.73 5.06
N VAL A 77 -7.96 13.67 3.86
CA VAL A 77 -7.00 14.68 3.38
C VAL A 77 -7.63 16.06 3.43
N LYS A 78 -8.84 16.20 2.86
CA LYS A 78 -9.58 17.46 2.81
C LYS A 78 -9.99 17.95 4.21
N GLU A 79 -10.60 17.09 5.04
CA GLU A 79 -11.05 17.44 6.39
C GLU A 79 -9.89 17.85 7.30
N MET A 80 -8.72 17.23 7.13
CA MET A 80 -7.55 17.52 7.95
C MET A 80 -6.71 18.70 7.42
N GLY A 81 -7.11 19.33 6.32
CA GLY A 81 -6.38 20.46 5.74
C GLY A 81 -4.99 20.09 5.22
N VAL A 82 -4.81 18.84 4.80
CA VAL A 82 -3.57 18.38 4.17
C VAL A 82 -3.59 18.76 2.69
N LEU A 83 -2.49 19.28 2.18
CA LEU A 83 -2.37 19.73 0.80
C LEU A 83 -1.87 18.62 -0.12
N SER A 84 -2.41 18.56 -1.33
CA SER A 84 -2.03 17.61 -2.38
C SER A 84 -1.48 18.37 -3.60
N PRO A 85 -0.24 18.89 -3.57
CA PRO A 85 0.27 19.80 -4.61
C PRO A 85 0.23 19.18 -6.01
N LEU A 86 0.51 17.88 -6.14
CA LEU A 86 0.48 17.21 -7.44
C LEU A 86 -0.92 17.24 -8.06
N ALA A 87 -1.96 16.91 -7.28
CA ALA A 87 -3.35 16.98 -7.74
C ALA A 87 -3.79 18.42 -7.97
N MET A 88 -3.39 19.37 -7.10
CA MET A 88 -3.73 20.80 -7.25
C MET A 88 -3.20 21.38 -8.56
N HIS A 89 -2.12 20.85 -9.10
CA HIS A 89 -1.51 21.29 -10.36
C HIS A 89 -1.77 20.33 -11.53
N GLY A 90 -2.70 19.38 -11.37
CA GLY A 90 -3.15 18.50 -12.44
C GLY A 90 -2.10 17.46 -12.87
N PHE A 91 -1.10 17.14 -12.02
CA PHE A 91 -0.10 16.15 -12.37
C PHE A 91 -0.70 14.75 -12.37
N THR A 92 -0.68 14.10 -13.51
CA THR A 92 -1.03 12.70 -13.67
C THR A 92 0.04 11.79 -13.07
N LYS A 93 -0.30 10.54 -12.81
CA LYS A 93 0.65 9.54 -12.29
C LYS A 93 1.82 9.29 -13.25
N GLU A 94 1.58 9.36 -14.54
CA GLU A 94 2.61 9.21 -15.57
C GLU A 94 3.59 10.37 -15.50
N GLU A 95 3.10 11.61 -15.44
CA GLU A 95 3.93 12.80 -15.31
C GLU A 95 4.74 12.82 -14.03
N VAL A 96 4.13 12.43 -12.89
CA VAL A 96 4.85 12.29 -11.62
C VAL A 96 6.00 11.29 -11.74
N ARG A 97 5.80 10.17 -12.42
CA ARG A 97 6.86 9.17 -12.62
C ARG A 97 7.96 9.67 -13.54
N ARG A 98 7.59 10.34 -14.64
CA ARG A 98 8.54 10.95 -15.57
C ARG A 98 9.39 12.00 -14.85
N LEU A 99 8.77 12.90 -14.12
CA LEU A 99 9.49 13.92 -13.34
C LEU A 99 10.41 13.27 -12.29
N ALA A 100 9.96 12.24 -11.59
CA ALA A 100 10.78 11.52 -10.64
C ALA A 100 11.99 10.84 -11.30
N GLU A 101 11.85 10.34 -12.54
CA GLU A 101 12.96 9.77 -13.32
C GLU A 101 13.94 10.86 -13.75
N GLU A 102 13.45 11.99 -14.25
CA GLU A 102 14.27 13.16 -14.64
C GLU A 102 15.06 13.73 -13.47
N LEU A 103 14.47 13.72 -12.26
CA LEU A 103 15.13 14.11 -11.01
C LEU A 103 16.03 13.04 -10.41
N GLY A 104 16.20 11.89 -11.06
CA GLY A 104 17.07 10.82 -10.60
C GLY A 104 16.57 10.04 -9.38
N VAL A 105 15.26 10.10 -9.06
CA VAL A 105 14.68 9.36 -7.93
C VAL A 105 14.70 7.87 -8.21
N SER A 106 15.44 7.10 -7.42
CA SER A 106 15.73 5.68 -7.66
C SER A 106 14.51 4.75 -7.73
N VAL A 107 13.35 5.21 -7.26
CA VAL A 107 12.10 4.44 -7.21
C VAL A 107 11.05 4.88 -8.21
N ALA A 108 11.37 5.75 -9.17
CA ALA A 108 10.44 6.28 -10.16
C ALA A 108 9.62 5.21 -10.88
N LYS A 109 10.25 4.08 -11.25
CA LYS A 109 9.62 2.93 -11.93
C LYS A 109 9.00 1.89 -11.00
N ARG A 110 9.07 2.09 -9.68
CA ARG A 110 8.57 1.10 -8.73
C ARG A 110 7.04 0.93 -8.85
N PRO A 111 6.53 -0.32 -8.93
CA PRO A 111 5.10 -0.57 -8.89
C PRO A 111 4.48 -0.10 -7.57
N SER A 112 3.23 0.40 -7.63
CA SER A 112 2.49 0.76 -6.43
C SER A 112 2.22 -0.48 -5.57
N THR A 113 2.42 -0.32 -4.25
CA THR A 113 2.17 -1.38 -3.29
C THR A 113 1.00 -0.96 -2.38
N PRO A 114 -0.23 -1.35 -2.69
CA PRO A 114 -1.38 -1.05 -1.84
C PRO A 114 -1.25 -1.70 -0.47
N CYS A 115 -1.92 -1.09 0.54
CA CYS A 115 -1.99 -1.61 1.90
C CYS A 115 -2.42 -3.09 1.92
N LEU A 116 -1.76 -3.92 2.73
CA LEU A 116 -2.05 -5.37 2.84
C LEU A 116 -3.49 -5.67 3.27
N ALA A 117 -4.14 -4.80 4.03
CA ALA A 117 -5.54 -4.99 4.39
C ALA A 117 -6.49 -5.04 3.16
N THR A 118 -6.05 -4.55 1.99
CA THR A 118 -6.80 -4.72 0.74
C THR A 118 -6.81 -6.16 0.22
N ARG A 119 -6.01 -7.04 0.82
CA ARG A 119 -6.00 -8.47 0.50
C ARG A 119 -7.13 -9.24 1.18
N LEU A 120 -7.82 -8.60 2.11
CA LEU A 120 -8.96 -9.15 2.84
C LEU A 120 -10.26 -8.53 2.32
N PRO A 121 -11.37 -9.28 2.28
CA PRO A 121 -12.67 -8.72 1.94
C PRO A 121 -13.14 -7.72 3.01
N TYR A 122 -14.04 -6.82 2.63
CA TYR A 122 -14.72 -5.97 3.61
C TYR A 122 -15.48 -6.82 4.63
N GLY A 123 -15.49 -6.39 5.89
CA GLY A 123 -16.09 -7.10 7.01
C GLY A 123 -15.19 -8.19 7.62
N ALA A 124 -14.08 -8.55 6.99
CA ALA A 124 -13.14 -9.51 7.57
C ALA A 124 -12.31 -8.87 8.67
N GLU A 125 -12.06 -9.62 9.75
CA GLU A 125 -11.17 -9.17 10.81
C GLU A 125 -9.73 -9.05 10.31
N ILE A 126 -9.13 -7.88 10.52
CA ILE A 126 -7.72 -7.62 10.22
C ILE A 126 -6.88 -8.12 11.39
N ARG A 127 -6.20 -9.25 11.20
CA ARG A 127 -5.27 -9.82 12.17
C ARG A 127 -3.83 -9.68 11.67
N PRO A 128 -2.89 -9.19 12.49
CA PRO A 128 -1.48 -9.03 12.10
C PRO A 128 -0.87 -10.30 11.51
N GLU A 129 -1.17 -11.46 12.12
CA GLU A 129 -0.62 -12.76 11.71
C GLU A 129 -1.07 -13.13 10.28
N ILE A 130 -2.31 -12.77 9.93
CA ILE A 130 -2.84 -13.00 8.56
C ILE A 130 -2.14 -12.08 7.57
N LEU A 131 -1.97 -10.80 7.91
CA LEU A 131 -1.28 -9.85 7.04
C LEU A 131 0.19 -10.24 6.85
N GLU A 132 0.87 -10.68 7.90
CA GLU A 132 2.24 -11.14 7.83
C GLU A 132 2.37 -12.40 6.96
N LYS A 133 1.45 -13.35 7.10
CA LYS A 133 1.39 -14.55 6.26
C LYS A 133 1.21 -14.19 4.78
N ILE A 134 0.30 -13.26 4.47
CA ILE A 134 0.10 -12.78 3.10
C ILE A 134 1.36 -12.08 2.58
N ALA A 135 1.98 -11.22 3.38
CA ALA A 135 3.20 -10.51 3.01
C ALA A 135 4.35 -11.47 2.67
N LYS A 136 4.58 -12.49 3.51
CA LYS A 136 5.59 -13.53 3.27
C LYS A 136 5.33 -14.31 1.97
N ALA A 137 4.08 -14.62 1.69
CA ALA A 137 3.70 -15.33 0.46
C ALA A 137 3.90 -14.45 -0.79
N GLU A 138 3.49 -13.17 -0.75
CA GLU A 138 3.74 -12.23 -1.85
C GLU A 138 5.25 -12.00 -2.06
N GLU A 139 6.05 -11.92 -0.99
CA GLU A 139 7.51 -11.79 -1.08
C GLU A 139 8.15 -13.04 -1.70
N TYR A 140 7.72 -14.23 -1.29
CA TYR A 140 8.17 -15.48 -1.89
C TYR A 140 7.87 -15.50 -3.39
N LEU A 141 6.62 -15.22 -3.80
CA LEU A 141 6.26 -15.20 -5.21
C LEU A 141 7.05 -14.14 -6.02
N LYS A 142 7.37 -13.00 -5.43
CA LYS A 142 8.24 -12.00 -6.07
C LYS A 142 9.65 -12.54 -6.31
N LYS A 143 10.22 -13.27 -5.35
CA LYS A 143 11.54 -13.93 -5.49
C LYS A 143 11.51 -15.00 -6.57
N GLU A 144 10.38 -15.69 -6.74
CA GLU A 144 10.18 -16.68 -7.82
C GLU A 144 9.93 -16.03 -9.20
N GLY A 145 10.00 -14.70 -9.30
CA GLY A 145 9.92 -13.96 -10.56
C GLY A 145 8.53 -13.50 -10.95
N PHE A 146 7.66 -13.26 -9.97
CA PHE A 146 6.36 -12.61 -10.13
C PHE A 146 6.38 -11.22 -9.47
N PRO A 147 7.03 -10.21 -10.08
CA PRO A 147 7.31 -8.91 -9.44
C PRO A 147 6.03 -8.14 -9.06
N VAL A 148 4.95 -8.36 -9.81
CA VAL A 148 3.62 -7.80 -9.52
C VAL A 148 2.69 -8.95 -9.15
N VAL A 149 2.48 -9.13 -7.85
CA VAL A 149 1.62 -10.18 -7.32
C VAL A 149 0.78 -9.65 -6.16
N ARG A 150 -0.45 -10.13 -6.06
CA ARG A 150 -1.34 -9.92 -4.92
C ARG A 150 -1.96 -11.25 -4.52
N LEU A 151 -1.93 -11.57 -3.24
CA LEU A 151 -2.57 -12.75 -2.70
C LEU A 151 -3.77 -12.33 -1.84
N ARG A 152 -4.98 -12.49 -2.39
CA ARG A 152 -6.22 -12.14 -1.67
C ARG A 152 -6.79 -13.36 -0.95
N LEU A 153 -7.13 -13.17 0.31
CA LEU A 153 -7.67 -14.23 1.16
C LEU A 153 -9.18 -14.06 1.33
N HIS A 154 -9.95 -15.03 0.84
CA HIS A 154 -11.40 -15.12 0.95
C HIS A 154 -11.77 -16.36 1.79
N GLY A 155 -11.84 -16.20 3.11
CA GLY A 155 -11.97 -17.33 4.03
C GLY A 155 -10.75 -18.26 3.90
N GLU A 156 -10.97 -19.49 3.44
CA GLU A 156 -9.90 -20.47 3.24
C GLU A 156 -9.24 -20.43 1.84
N ILE A 157 -9.80 -19.65 0.91
CA ILE A 157 -9.31 -19.55 -0.46
C ILE A 157 -8.32 -18.39 -0.57
N ALA A 158 -7.11 -18.70 -0.97
CA ALA A 158 -6.11 -17.72 -1.34
C ALA A 158 -6.06 -17.56 -2.87
N ARG A 159 -6.53 -16.42 -3.37
CA ARG A 159 -6.50 -16.07 -4.79
C ARG A 159 -5.23 -15.32 -5.12
N VAL A 160 -4.42 -15.88 -5.98
CA VAL A 160 -3.21 -15.25 -6.51
C VAL A 160 -3.57 -14.41 -7.73
N GLU A 161 -3.28 -13.12 -7.69
CA GLU A 161 -3.46 -12.20 -8.82
C GLU A 161 -2.08 -11.81 -9.34
N ILE A 162 -1.83 -12.11 -10.61
CA ILE A 162 -0.62 -11.76 -11.34
C ILE A 162 -1.01 -11.23 -12.73
N PRO A 163 -0.13 -10.48 -13.43
CA PRO A 163 -0.36 -10.10 -14.82
C PRO A 163 -0.55 -11.32 -15.72
N LYS A 164 -1.44 -11.19 -16.71
CA LYS A 164 -1.86 -12.29 -17.60
C LYS A 164 -0.68 -12.98 -18.30
N GLU A 165 0.32 -12.22 -18.67
CA GLU A 165 1.55 -12.70 -19.30
C GLU A 165 2.36 -13.68 -18.43
N HIS A 166 2.13 -13.70 -17.12
CA HIS A 166 2.77 -14.62 -16.20
C HIS A 166 1.99 -15.90 -15.92
N PHE A 167 0.75 -16.04 -16.40
CA PHE A 167 -0.09 -17.21 -16.12
C PHE A 167 0.55 -18.53 -16.58
N GLY A 168 1.06 -18.58 -17.83
CA GLY A 168 1.71 -19.77 -18.34
C GLY A 168 2.92 -20.20 -17.52
N ARG A 169 3.72 -19.24 -17.02
CA ARG A 169 4.84 -19.50 -16.14
C ARG A 169 4.38 -20.04 -14.79
N PHE A 170 3.37 -19.41 -14.19
CA PHE A 170 2.84 -19.84 -12.90
C PHE A 170 2.34 -21.29 -12.95
N LEU A 171 1.59 -21.64 -13.99
CA LEU A 171 1.09 -23.01 -14.17
C LEU A 171 2.21 -24.03 -14.35
N LYS A 172 3.29 -23.70 -15.08
CA LYS A 172 4.46 -24.58 -15.19
C LYS A 172 5.19 -24.79 -13.85
N MET A 173 5.15 -23.81 -12.96
CA MET A 173 5.78 -23.84 -11.64
C MET A 173 4.84 -24.32 -10.52
N GLN A 174 3.59 -24.71 -10.81
CA GLN A 174 2.57 -25.03 -9.81
C GLN A 174 3.02 -26.11 -8.82
N GLU A 175 3.76 -27.12 -9.29
CA GLU A 175 4.25 -28.24 -8.45
C GLU A 175 5.22 -27.78 -7.36
N THR A 176 5.92 -26.66 -7.59
CA THR A 176 6.83 -26.04 -6.61
C THR A 176 6.11 -24.98 -5.77
N LEU A 177 5.32 -24.11 -6.41
CA LEU A 177 4.70 -22.96 -5.75
C LEU A 177 3.58 -23.38 -4.79
N VAL A 178 2.70 -24.29 -5.24
CA VAL A 178 1.51 -24.68 -4.46
C VAL A 178 1.87 -25.35 -3.13
N PRO A 179 2.78 -26.34 -3.07
CA PRO A 179 3.18 -26.94 -1.79
C PRO A 179 3.80 -25.92 -0.83
N LYS A 180 4.61 -24.98 -1.35
CA LYS A 180 5.23 -23.94 -0.54
C LYS A 180 4.21 -22.97 0.06
N LEU A 181 3.23 -22.54 -0.73
CA LEU A 181 2.14 -21.68 -0.25
C LEU A 181 1.25 -22.43 0.75
N LYS A 182 0.95 -23.72 0.51
CA LYS A 182 0.23 -24.56 1.49
C LYS A 182 1.01 -24.71 2.81
N ALA A 183 2.32 -24.88 2.76
CA ALA A 183 3.18 -24.92 3.95
C ALA A 183 3.17 -23.61 4.74
N MET A 184 2.89 -22.46 4.09
CA MET A 184 2.66 -21.19 4.75
C MET A 184 1.25 -21.07 5.37
N GLY A 185 0.41 -22.12 5.28
CA GLY A 185 -0.91 -22.21 5.90
C GLY A 185 -2.07 -21.72 5.02
N PHE A 186 -1.92 -21.69 3.71
CA PHE A 186 -3.04 -21.48 2.79
C PHE A 186 -3.67 -22.83 2.40
N ARG A 187 -4.97 -22.96 2.60
CA ARG A 187 -5.65 -24.26 2.40
C ARG A 187 -5.97 -24.50 0.92
N TYR A 188 -6.60 -23.53 0.28
CA TYR A 188 -6.96 -23.59 -1.13
C TYR A 188 -6.30 -22.43 -1.88
N LEU A 189 -5.80 -22.73 -3.07
CA LEU A 189 -5.15 -21.75 -3.94
C LEU A 189 -5.88 -21.69 -5.28
N THR A 190 -6.08 -20.49 -5.78
CA THR A 190 -6.61 -20.22 -7.12
C THR A 190 -5.80 -19.10 -7.77
N LEU A 191 -5.74 -19.14 -9.08
CA LEU A 191 -5.13 -18.10 -9.92
C LEU A 191 -6.24 -17.27 -10.57
#